data_afd61f32618ae3701c214c51d5786e0f
#
_entry.id   afd61f32618ae3701c214c51d5786e0f
#
_cell.length_a   1.000
_cell.length_b   1.000
_cell.length_c   1.000
_cell.angle_alpha   90.00
_cell.angle_beta   90.00
_cell.angle_gamma   90.00
#
_symmetry.space_group_name_H-M   'P 1'
#
loop_
_entity.id
_entity.type
_entity.pdbx_description
1 polymer ?
#
loop_
_entity_poly.entity_id
_entity_poly.type
_entity_poly.pdbx_seq_one_letter_code
_entity_poly.pdbx_strand_id
1 'polypeptide(L)'
;MRIFFFLLLSVVAISQPQPGYWQQHVDYTMEVDMDVKSFRYSGTQELVYTNKSPDTLRRVFYHLYFNAFQPGSEMDVRSLSLSDPDARVGSRIGALNDKEIGYLHPTSISQ
;
A
#
# COMPACT_ATOMS: atom_id res chain seq x y z
N MET A 1 -4.23 65.46 -15.20
CA MET A 1 -4.12 64.45 -14.12
C MET A 1 -5.02 63.29 -14.53
N ARG A 2 -4.46 62.22 -15.12
CA ARG A 2 -5.21 61.04 -15.61
C ARG A 2 -5.11 59.95 -14.54
N ILE A 3 -6.23 59.61 -13.91
CA ILE A 3 -6.34 58.55 -12.95
C ILE A 3 -6.54 57.26 -13.72
N PHE A 4 -5.53 56.34 -13.68
CA PHE A 4 -5.61 54.98 -14.21
C PHE A 4 -6.30 54.10 -13.15
N PHE A 5 -7.52 53.69 -13.43
CA PHE A 5 -8.25 52.73 -12.61
C PHE A 5 -7.81 51.34 -13.03
N PHE A 6 -6.96 50.69 -12.20
CA PHE A 6 -6.57 49.27 -12.39
C PHE A 6 -7.70 48.41 -11.87
N LEU A 7 -8.46 47.81 -12.76
CA LEU A 7 -9.46 46.80 -12.43
C LEU A 7 -8.71 45.47 -12.21
N LEU A 8 -8.53 45.11 -10.94
CA LEU A 8 -7.97 43.80 -10.57
C LEU A 8 -9.06 42.73 -10.79
N LEU A 9 -9.03 42.04 -11.93
CA LEU A 9 -9.84 40.87 -12.19
C LEU A 9 -9.23 39.68 -11.41
N SER A 10 -9.76 39.39 -10.23
CA SER A 10 -9.47 38.18 -9.51
C SER A 10 -10.15 37.01 -10.24
N VAL A 11 -9.35 36.26 -11.01
CA VAL A 11 -9.78 34.97 -11.59
C VAL A 11 -9.88 33.98 -10.44
N VAL A 12 -11.05 33.72 -9.94
CA VAL A 12 -11.32 32.61 -9.05
C VAL A 12 -11.24 31.35 -9.92
N ALA A 13 -10.11 30.65 -9.87
CA ALA A 13 -9.98 29.33 -10.46
C ALA A 13 -10.90 28.37 -9.70
N ILE A 14 -12.11 28.20 -10.17
CA ILE A 14 -13.00 27.14 -9.68
C ILE A 14 -12.43 25.85 -10.22
N SER A 15 -11.74 25.08 -9.37
CA SER A 15 -11.35 23.72 -9.68
C SER A 15 -12.62 22.90 -9.89
N GLN A 16 -12.98 22.70 -11.14
CA GLN A 16 -14.10 21.80 -11.48
C GLN A 16 -13.62 20.37 -11.29
N PRO A 17 -14.33 19.52 -10.55
CA PRO A 17 -14.04 18.11 -10.51
C PRO A 17 -14.10 17.58 -11.94
N GLN A 18 -13.04 16.95 -12.40
CA GLN A 18 -13.01 16.38 -13.76
C GLN A 18 -14.10 15.32 -13.88
N PRO A 19 -14.97 15.38 -14.91
CA PRO A 19 -15.96 14.35 -15.15
C PRO A 19 -15.26 13.00 -15.31
N GLY A 20 -15.65 12.02 -14.50
CA GLY A 20 -15.06 10.68 -14.51
C GLY A 20 -13.91 10.46 -13.53
N TYR A 21 -13.48 11.46 -12.74
CA TYR A 21 -12.54 11.21 -11.66
C TYR A 21 -13.23 10.49 -10.49
N TRP A 22 -12.64 9.38 -10.07
CA TRP A 22 -13.10 8.60 -8.93
C TRP A 22 -11.90 8.12 -8.10
N GLN A 23 -12.11 7.93 -6.82
CA GLN A 23 -11.17 7.30 -5.90
C GLN A 23 -11.84 6.14 -5.20
N GLN A 24 -11.13 5.04 -5.12
CA GLN A 24 -11.58 3.92 -4.31
C GLN A 24 -11.47 4.26 -2.82
N HIS A 25 -12.32 3.64 -2.03
CA HIS A 25 -12.33 3.82 -0.60
C HIS A 25 -12.27 2.49 0.11
N VAL A 26 -11.46 2.42 1.16
CA VAL A 26 -11.30 1.22 1.97
C VAL A 26 -11.34 1.61 3.43
N ASP A 27 -12.23 0.97 4.18
CA ASP A 27 -12.28 1.05 5.63
C ASP A 27 -11.68 -0.22 6.23
N TYR A 28 -10.88 -0.07 7.27
CA TYR A 28 -10.27 -1.18 8.00
C TYR A 28 -10.69 -1.13 9.46
N THR A 29 -11.15 -2.27 9.97
CA THR A 29 -11.30 -2.52 11.40
C THR A 29 -10.37 -3.67 11.77
N MET A 30 -9.47 -3.47 12.72
CA MET A 30 -8.46 -4.47 13.08
C MET A 30 -8.37 -4.64 14.60
N GLU A 31 -8.30 -5.89 15.02
CA GLU A 31 -7.92 -6.26 16.38
C GLU A 31 -6.62 -7.06 16.30
N VAL A 32 -5.58 -6.58 16.96
CA VAL A 32 -4.24 -7.16 16.88
C VAL A 32 -3.70 -7.39 18.27
N ASP A 33 -3.24 -8.61 18.52
CA ASP A 33 -2.47 -9.00 19.71
C ASP A 33 -1.01 -9.24 19.30
N MET A 34 -0.09 -8.62 20.03
CA MET A 34 1.34 -8.67 19.73
C MET A 34 2.14 -9.19 20.92
N ASP A 35 2.84 -10.30 20.72
CA ASP A 35 3.88 -10.76 21.64
C ASP A 35 5.21 -10.06 21.34
N VAL A 36 5.56 -9.10 22.17
CA VAL A 36 6.80 -8.31 22.02
C VAL A 36 8.06 -9.10 22.30
N LYS A 37 7.98 -10.29 22.90
CA LYS A 37 9.15 -11.13 23.18
C LYS A 37 9.52 -11.99 21.98
N SER A 38 8.54 -12.53 21.29
CA SER A 38 8.73 -13.34 20.09
C SER A 38 8.62 -12.54 18.79
N PHE A 39 8.20 -11.26 18.88
CA PHE A 39 7.89 -10.40 17.73
C PHE A 39 6.83 -11.00 16.80
N ARG A 40 5.88 -11.72 17.41
CA ARG A 40 4.76 -12.33 16.69
C ARG A 40 3.50 -11.53 16.97
N TYR A 41 2.63 -11.47 15.97
CA TYR A 41 1.30 -10.92 16.14
C TYR A 41 0.26 -11.83 15.51
N SER A 42 -0.92 -11.80 16.06
CA SER A 42 -2.12 -12.41 15.51
C SER A 42 -3.28 -11.45 15.64
N GLY A 43 -4.28 -11.61 14.82
CA GLY A 43 -5.43 -10.72 14.88
C GLY A 43 -6.45 -11.01 13.80
N THR A 44 -7.50 -10.23 13.84
CA THR A 44 -8.57 -10.22 12.85
C THR A 44 -8.63 -8.87 12.17
N GLN A 45 -9.00 -8.88 10.91
CA GLN A 45 -9.18 -7.68 10.11
C GLN A 45 -10.48 -7.79 9.32
N GLU A 46 -11.31 -6.79 9.43
CA GLU A 46 -12.43 -6.55 8.54
C GLU A 46 -12.05 -5.43 7.57
N LEU A 47 -12.29 -5.65 6.29
CA LEU A 47 -12.00 -4.72 5.22
C LEU A 47 -13.28 -4.47 4.43
N VAL A 48 -13.74 -3.22 4.42
CA VAL A 48 -14.88 -2.79 3.61
C VAL A 48 -14.36 -1.98 2.43
N TYR A 49 -14.43 -2.58 1.25
CA TYR A 49 -14.00 -1.94 0.00
C TYR A 49 -15.19 -1.32 -0.72
N THR A 50 -15.17 -0.01 -0.89
CA THR A 50 -16.19 0.72 -1.64
C THR A 50 -15.70 1.03 -3.04
N ASN A 51 -16.28 0.35 -4.02
CA ASN A 51 -15.99 0.62 -5.43
C ASN A 51 -16.74 1.86 -5.91
N LYS A 52 -16.01 2.95 -6.13
CA LYS A 52 -16.56 4.21 -6.68
C LYS A 52 -16.28 4.36 -8.18
N SER A 53 -15.64 3.37 -8.82
CA SER A 53 -15.48 3.38 -10.27
C SER A 53 -16.76 2.95 -11.00
N PRO A 54 -16.93 3.32 -12.28
CA PRO A 54 -18.04 2.84 -13.10
C PRO A 54 -17.92 1.34 -13.42
N ASP A 55 -16.75 0.73 -13.23
CA ASP A 55 -16.46 -0.64 -13.61
C ASP A 55 -16.79 -1.62 -12.49
N THR A 56 -17.29 -2.79 -12.84
CA THR A 56 -17.53 -3.88 -11.89
C THR A 56 -16.22 -4.59 -11.57
N LEU A 57 -15.85 -4.60 -10.30
CA LEU A 57 -14.70 -5.37 -9.82
C LEU A 57 -15.12 -6.82 -9.59
N ARG A 58 -14.37 -7.74 -10.20
CA ARG A 58 -14.60 -9.19 -10.10
C ARG A 58 -13.52 -9.92 -9.29
N ARG A 59 -12.43 -9.25 -8.99
CA ARG A 59 -11.28 -9.79 -8.25
C ARG A 59 -10.68 -8.70 -7.40
N VAL A 60 -10.23 -9.06 -6.22
CA VAL A 60 -9.45 -8.22 -5.32
C VAL A 60 -8.15 -8.96 -5.04
N PHE A 61 -7.03 -8.27 -5.10
CA PHE A 61 -5.71 -8.80 -4.75
C PHE A 61 -5.28 -8.19 -3.43
N TYR A 62 -4.92 -9.05 -2.49
CA TYR A 62 -4.41 -8.64 -1.19
C TYR A 62 -2.90 -8.88 -1.15
N HIS A 63 -2.13 -7.83 -0.93
CA HIS A 63 -0.67 -7.93 -0.89
C HIS A 63 -0.19 -8.35 0.50
N LEU A 64 0.52 -9.46 0.55
CA LEU A 64 1.16 -9.97 1.76
C LEU A 64 2.64 -9.54 1.76
N TYR A 65 2.90 -8.28 2.06
CA TYR A 65 4.20 -7.64 1.85
C TYR A 65 5.36 -8.34 2.55
N PHE A 66 5.16 -8.86 3.76
CA PHE A 66 6.23 -9.56 4.48
C PHE A 66 6.73 -10.82 3.76
N ASN A 67 5.87 -11.47 2.99
CA ASN A 67 6.22 -12.70 2.28
C ASN A 67 7.20 -12.46 1.13
N ALA A 68 7.38 -11.20 0.70
CA ALA A 68 8.38 -10.85 -0.30
C ALA A 68 9.82 -10.99 0.24
N PHE A 69 10.02 -10.95 1.56
CA PHE A 69 11.33 -11.01 2.19
C PHE A 69 11.66 -12.42 2.72
N GLN A 70 11.26 -13.45 1.99
CA GLN A 70 11.57 -14.82 2.31
C GLN A 70 12.63 -15.36 1.34
N PRO A 71 13.56 -16.23 1.79
CA PRO A 71 14.48 -16.93 0.92
C PRO A 71 13.73 -17.65 -0.21
N GLY A 72 14.18 -17.48 -1.44
CA GLY A 72 13.55 -18.04 -2.63
C GLY A 72 12.33 -17.27 -3.15
N SER A 73 11.96 -16.13 -2.56
CA SER A 73 10.92 -15.26 -3.08
C SER A 73 11.35 -14.56 -4.37
N GLU A 74 10.40 -14.01 -5.12
CA GLU A 74 10.72 -13.22 -6.32
C GLU A 74 11.61 -12.01 -6.01
N MET A 75 11.44 -11.40 -4.83
CA MET A 75 12.28 -10.29 -4.37
C MET A 75 13.72 -10.78 -4.14
N ASP A 76 13.91 -11.95 -3.54
CA ASP A 76 15.23 -12.55 -3.35
C ASP A 76 15.90 -12.82 -4.69
N VAL A 77 15.23 -13.52 -5.60
CA VAL A 77 15.73 -13.80 -6.96
C VAL A 77 16.09 -12.51 -7.70
N ARG A 78 15.23 -11.51 -7.63
CA ARG A 78 15.48 -10.20 -8.24
C ARG A 78 16.69 -9.52 -7.63
N SER A 79 16.86 -9.56 -6.30
CA SER A 79 17.98 -8.93 -5.61
C SER A 79 19.34 -9.52 -6.00
N LEU A 80 19.37 -10.78 -6.42
CA LEU A 80 20.57 -11.46 -6.91
C LEU A 80 20.90 -11.13 -8.37
N SER A 81 19.89 -10.79 -9.18
CA SER A 81 20.05 -10.62 -10.63
C SER A 81 20.15 -9.15 -11.08
N LEU A 82 19.63 -8.23 -10.29
CA LEU A 82 19.66 -6.80 -10.58
C LEU A 82 20.52 -6.08 -9.55
N SER A 83 21.27 -5.07 -10.04
CA SER A 83 21.95 -4.15 -9.13
C SER A 83 20.90 -3.38 -8.36
N ASP A 84 20.64 -3.78 -7.12
CA ASP A 84 19.67 -3.09 -6.27
C ASP A 84 20.31 -1.82 -5.70
N PRO A 85 19.75 -0.63 -6.00
CA PRO A 85 20.24 0.62 -5.43
C PRO A 85 19.99 0.72 -3.92
N ASP A 86 19.08 -0.10 -3.35
CA ASP A 86 18.79 -0.11 -1.92
C ASP A 86 19.74 -1.04 -1.16
N ALA A 87 20.81 -0.46 -0.61
CA ALA A 87 21.78 -1.20 0.18
C ALA A 87 21.21 -1.86 1.45
N ARG A 88 20.01 -1.52 1.88
CA ARG A 88 19.35 -2.13 3.05
C ARG A 88 18.88 -3.54 2.74
N VAL A 89 18.45 -3.80 1.52
CA VAL A 89 17.97 -5.11 1.07
C VAL A 89 19.15 -5.92 0.51
N GLY A 90 19.77 -5.45 -0.53
CA GLY A 90 20.89 -6.14 -1.20
C GLY A 90 20.61 -7.62 -1.42
N SER A 91 21.65 -8.45 -1.40
CA SER A 91 21.56 -9.90 -1.56
C SER A 91 21.30 -10.67 -0.25
N ARG A 92 20.78 -10.01 0.79
CA ARG A 92 20.68 -10.59 2.14
C ARG A 92 19.45 -11.46 2.37
N ILE A 93 18.42 -11.36 1.52
CA ILE A 93 17.15 -12.08 1.71
C ILE A 93 17.39 -13.60 1.76
N GLY A 94 18.16 -14.15 0.84
CA GLY A 94 18.47 -15.56 0.80
C GLY A 94 19.30 -16.09 1.98
N ALA A 95 19.94 -15.20 2.75
CA ALA A 95 20.73 -15.53 3.92
C ALA A 95 19.99 -15.36 5.25
N LEU A 96 18.73 -14.91 5.24
CA LEU A 96 17.91 -14.74 6.45
C LEU A 96 17.65 -16.10 7.11
N ASN A 97 17.78 -16.15 8.43
CA ASN A 97 17.43 -17.31 9.22
C ASN A 97 15.97 -17.22 9.73
N ASP A 98 15.44 -18.31 10.30
CA ASP A 98 14.05 -18.43 10.74
C ASP A 98 13.59 -17.35 11.73
N LYS A 99 14.52 -16.71 12.44
CA LYS A 99 14.20 -15.61 13.38
C LYS A 99 14.15 -14.25 12.70
N GLU A 100 14.73 -14.13 11.53
CA GLU A 100 14.82 -12.90 10.75
C GLU A 100 13.76 -12.85 9.65
N ILE A 101 13.22 -14.01 9.27
CA ILE A 101 12.17 -14.11 8.25
C ILE A 101 10.87 -13.56 8.79
N GLY A 102 10.35 -12.53 8.12
CA GLY A 102 8.98 -12.06 8.30
C GLY A 102 8.01 -12.83 7.41
N TYR A 103 6.82 -13.13 7.93
CA TYR A 103 5.74 -13.69 7.12
C TYR A 103 4.37 -13.19 7.57
N LEU A 104 3.45 -13.21 6.64
CA LEU A 104 2.04 -12.99 6.88
C LEU A 104 1.27 -14.20 6.36
N HIS A 105 0.56 -14.88 7.25
CA HIS A 105 -0.19 -16.10 6.92
C HIS A 105 -1.67 -15.93 7.30
N PRO A 106 -2.55 -15.62 6.34
CA PRO A 106 -3.99 -15.64 6.58
C PRO A 106 -4.45 -17.06 6.88
N THR A 107 -5.10 -17.26 8.02
CA THR A 107 -5.61 -18.57 8.44
C THR A 107 -7.03 -18.82 7.92
N SER A 108 -7.79 -17.77 7.70
CA SER A 108 -9.13 -17.83 7.12
C SER A 108 -9.44 -16.54 6.37
N ILE A 109 -10.23 -16.66 5.32
CA ILE A 109 -10.79 -15.54 4.57
C ILE A 109 -12.26 -15.85 4.37
N SER A 110 -13.13 -14.89 4.72
CA SER A 110 -14.57 -14.96 4.49
C SER A 110 -15.06 -13.67 3.83
N GLN A 111 -16.14 -13.78 3.07
CA GLN A 111 -16.79 -12.65 2.42
C GLN A 111 -18.26 -12.61 2.84
#